data_9f8c7dd2c0748b65acc519d18ae5f6c8
#
_entry.id   9f8c7dd2c0748b65acc519d18ae5f6c8
#
_cell.length_a   1.000
_cell.length_b   1.000
_cell.length_c   1.000
_cell.angle_alpha   90.00
_cell.angle_beta   90.00
_cell.angle_gamma   90.00
#
_symmetry.space_group_name_H-M   'P 1'
#
loop_
_entity.id
_entity.type
_entity.pdbx_description
1 polymer ?
#
loop_
_entity_poly.entity_id
_entity_poly.type
_entity_poly.pdbx_seq_one_letter_code
_entity_poly.pdbx_strand_id
1 'polypeptide(L)'
;MWDYTPQVKEHFLHPKNTGEIENPDAWANVGNITCGDALYLTLKIDKNTKKITDAKFKTFGCASAIASSSVLTELIIGKTIDEAKKITNKDIADYLGGLPQEKMHCSVMGQEALEKAIAQYLGHEVAQDDHLHHEEGKIVCTCFGVTDELIAKVVKENNLISAEQVTNYCKAGGGCGQCKPEIEDIIRRVQGTVETEQAFKKPAKPLTNIQKINLIQTTIDREIRPQMEADG
;
A
#
# COMPACT_ATOMS: atom_id res chain seq x y z
N MET A 1 21.82 5.59 -8.30
CA MET A 1 21.73 6.35 -7.01
C MET A 1 20.27 6.80 -6.91
N TRP A 2 19.60 6.55 -5.79
CA TRP A 2 18.21 6.99 -5.61
C TRP A 2 18.16 8.52 -5.58
N ASP A 3 17.30 9.13 -6.39
CA ASP A 3 17.09 10.57 -6.36
C ASP A 3 15.95 10.88 -5.37
N TYR A 4 16.35 11.17 -4.16
CA TYR A 4 15.41 11.50 -3.09
C TYR A 4 14.99 12.96 -3.16
N THR A 5 13.72 13.22 -2.89
CA THR A 5 13.19 14.58 -2.77
C THR A 5 13.88 15.36 -1.65
N PRO A 6 13.84 16.70 -1.67
CA PRO A 6 14.33 17.51 -0.56
C PRO A 6 13.70 17.15 0.78
N GLN A 7 12.40 16.79 0.78
CA GLN A 7 11.66 16.40 1.98
C GLN A 7 12.19 15.07 2.55
N VAL A 8 12.44 14.06 1.70
CA VAL A 8 13.05 12.81 2.14
C VAL A 8 14.43 13.07 2.76
N LYS A 9 15.24 13.91 2.12
CA LYS A 9 16.58 14.28 2.63
C LYS A 9 16.50 15.00 3.97
N GLU A 10 15.57 15.93 4.13
CA GLU A 10 15.36 16.67 5.38
C GLU A 10 14.94 15.74 6.53
N HIS A 11 13.92 14.89 6.31
CA HIS A 11 13.45 13.96 7.33
C HIS A 11 14.42 12.81 7.62
N PHE A 12 15.34 12.50 6.70
CA PHE A 12 16.43 11.56 6.94
C PHE A 12 17.54 12.15 7.77
N LEU A 13 17.97 13.39 7.47
CA LEU A 13 19.09 14.07 8.16
C LEU A 13 18.66 14.64 9.51
N HIS A 14 17.41 15.10 9.61
CA HIS A 14 16.85 15.75 10.79
C HIS A 14 15.49 15.12 11.16
N PRO A 15 15.47 13.80 11.48
CA PRO A 15 14.21 13.10 11.76
C PRO A 15 13.54 13.68 13.00
N LYS A 16 12.22 13.89 12.92
CA LYS A 16 11.39 14.38 14.02
C LYS A 16 10.94 13.20 14.88
N ASN A 17 10.74 13.48 16.17
CA ASN A 17 10.12 12.54 17.13
C ASN A 17 10.84 11.18 17.23
N THR A 18 12.14 11.15 17.12
CA THR A 18 12.94 9.94 17.32
C THR A 18 12.97 9.52 18.79
N GLY A 19 13.09 8.22 19.04
CA GLY A 19 13.17 7.64 20.39
C GLY A 19 11.94 6.79 20.73
N GLU A 20 11.64 6.72 22.02
CA GLU A 20 10.46 6.04 22.53
C GLU A 20 9.81 6.84 23.66
N ILE A 21 8.55 6.58 23.92
CA ILE A 21 7.79 7.18 25.02
C ILE A 21 7.90 6.24 26.21
N GLU A 22 8.27 6.76 27.36
CA GLU A 22 8.18 6.02 28.62
C GLU A 22 6.70 5.79 28.97
N ASN A 23 6.30 4.54 29.19
CA ASN A 23 4.92 4.14 29.48
C ASN A 23 3.93 4.63 28.38
N PRO A 24 4.07 4.17 27.13
CA PRO A 24 3.16 4.52 26.06
C PRO A 24 1.75 3.95 26.32
N ASP A 25 0.73 4.62 25.79
CA ASP A 25 -0.64 4.10 25.85
C ASP A 25 -0.90 3.10 24.69
N ALA A 26 -0.10 3.17 23.63
CA ALA A 26 -0.09 2.22 22.53
C ALA A 26 1.32 2.09 21.92
N TRP A 27 1.59 0.93 21.37
CA TRP A 27 2.84 0.67 20.66
C TRP A 27 2.68 -0.44 19.62
N ALA A 28 3.56 -0.46 18.64
CA ALA A 28 3.66 -1.53 17.67
C ALA A 28 5.10 -1.72 17.21
N ASN A 29 5.42 -2.97 16.91
CA ASN A 29 6.66 -3.35 16.25
C ASN A 29 6.31 -4.00 14.90
N VAL A 30 6.87 -3.48 13.81
CA VAL A 30 6.63 -3.98 12.45
C VAL A 30 7.93 -4.10 11.68
N GLY A 31 7.91 -4.96 10.65
CA GLY A 31 9.09 -5.26 9.87
C GLY A 31 9.97 -6.30 10.58
N ASN A 32 11.12 -6.59 9.97
CA ASN A 32 12.08 -7.55 10.48
C ASN A 32 13.49 -7.10 10.07
N ILE A 33 14.44 -7.13 11.00
CA ILE A 33 15.84 -6.79 10.74
C ILE A 33 16.41 -7.68 9.62
N THR A 34 15.98 -8.93 9.53
CA THR A 34 16.38 -9.85 8.44
C THR A 34 15.95 -9.36 7.07
N CYS A 35 14.81 -8.64 6.99
CA CYS A 35 14.31 -8.01 5.77
C CYS A 35 14.92 -6.62 5.50
N GLY A 36 15.75 -6.14 6.44
CA GLY A 36 16.49 -4.89 6.32
C GLY A 36 15.73 -3.63 6.73
N ASP A 37 14.46 -3.74 7.16
CA ASP A 37 13.68 -2.61 7.69
C ASP A 37 12.83 -3.07 8.88
N ALA A 38 12.86 -2.31 9.96
CA ALA A 38 12.06 -2.52 11.16
C ALA A 38 11.64 -1.16 11.74
N LEU A 39 10.44 -1.07 12.28
CA LEU A 39 9.88 0.14 12.88
C LEU A 39 9.20 -0.20 14.21
N TYR A 40 9.63 0.45 15.27
CA TYR A 40 8.98 0.49 16.56
C TYR A 40 8.33 1.87 16.76
N LEU A 41 7.02 1.89 16.91
CA LEU A 41 6.21 3.09 17.10
C LEU A 41 5.60 3.08 18.50
N THR A 42 5.66 4.21 19.21
CA THR A 42 5.03 4.41 20.51
C THR A 42 4.15 5.65 20.47
N LEU A 43 2.96 5.56 21.08
CA LEU A 43 1.95 6.61 21.09
C LEU A 43 1.54 6.96 22.52
N LYS A 44 1.32 8.25 22.75
CA LYS A 44 0.63 8.79 23.92
C LYS A 44 -0.72 9.32 23.53
N ILE A 45 -1.78 8.90 24.22
CA ILE A 45 -3.16 9.16 23.83
C ILE A 45 -3.91 9.75 25.02
N ASP A 46 -4.51 10.91 24.83
CA ASP A 46 -5.41 11.49 25.82
C ASP A 46 -6.70 10.68 25.89
N LYS A 47 -7.00 10.15 27.08
CA LYS A 47 -8.14 9.23 27.30
C LYS A 47 -9.50 9.89 27.11
N ASN A 48 -9.59 11.21 27.32
CA ASN A 48 -10.85 11.96 27.23
C ASN A 48 -11.17 12.34 25.79
N THR A 49 -10.18 12.90 25.10
CA THR A 49 -10.34 13.43 23.73
C THR A 49 -10.03 12.40 22.65
N LYS A 50 -9.42 11.26 23.04
CA LYS A 50 -8.91 10.24 22.10
C LYS A 50 -7.89 10.79 21.09
N LYS A 51 -7.21 11.89 21.44
CA LYS A 51 -6.17 12.49 20.60
C LYS A 51 -4.80 11.89 20.90
N ILE A 52 -4.03 11.70 19.85
CA ILE A 52 -2.61 11.36 19.95
C ILE A 52 -1.87 12.62 20.35
N THR A 53 -1.36 12.66 21.59
CA THR A 53 -0.67 13.84 22.16
C THR A 53 0.83 13.81 21.90
N ASP A 54 1.40 12.60 21.77
CA ASP A 54 2.81 12.40 21.43
C ASP A 54 2.97 11.09 20.66
N ALA A 55 3.95 11.05 19.77
CA ALA A 55 4.31 9.86 19.00
C ALA A 55 5.81 9.84 18.78
N LYS A 56 6.46 8.71 19.08
CA LYS A 56 7.89 8.53 18.86
C LYS A 56 8.18 7.21 18.18
N PHE A 57 9.31 7.19 17.47
CA PHE A 57 9.71 5.98 16.76
C PHE A 57 11.20 5.68 16.91
N LYS A 58 11.51 4.39 16.83
CA LYS A 58 12.83 3.85 16.51
C LYS A 58 12.73 3.02 15.25
N THR A 59 13.65 3.18 14.34
CA THR A 59 13.65 2.41 13.09
C THR A 59 15.05 1.96 12.73
N PHE A 60 15.12 0.79 12.12
CA PHE A 60 16.29 0.27 11.43
C PHE A 60 15.91 0.13 9.96
N GLY A 61 16.67 0.78 9.06
CA GLY A 61 16.31 0.72 7.64
C GLY A 61 17.03 1.80 6.80
N CYS A 62 16.56 1.96 5.59
CA CYS A 62 17.10 2.93 4.65
C CYS A 62 16.60 4.37 4.91
N ALA A 63 17.13 5.35 4.17
CA ALA A 63 16.73 6.75 4.29
C ALA A 63 15.22 6.95 4.13
N SER A 64 14.56 6.20 3.23
CA SER A 64 13.10 6.24 3.06
C SER A 64 12.36 5.73 4.30
N ALA A 65 12.88 4.69 4.99
CA ALA A 65 12.26 4.16 6.20
C ALA A 65 12.30 5.19 7.33
N ILE A 66 13.46 5.85 7.52
CA ILE A 66 13.61 6.91 8.52
C ILE A 66 12.69 8.09 8.20
N ALA A 67 12.68 8.55 6.94
CA ALA A 67 11.86 9.68 6.52
C ALA A 67 10.36 9.38 6.65
N SER A 68 9.90 8.20 6.22
CA SER A 68 8.49 7.79 6.34
C SER A 68 8.04 7.70 7.79
N SER A 69 8.88 7.16 8.67
CA SER A 69 8.57 7.07 10.11
C SER A 69 8.51 8.45 10.75
N SER A 70 9.42 9.34 10.40
CA SER A 70 9.45 10.73 10.87
C SER A 70 8.17 11.48 10.46
N VAL A 71 7.81 11.42 9.18
CA VAL A 71 6.57 12.05 8.65
C VAL A 71 5.33 11.45 9.29
N LEU A 72 5.26 10.14 9.46
CA LEU A 72 4.13 9.49 10.12
C LEU A 72 3.85 10.14 11.47
N THR A 73 4.88 10.32 12.31
CA THR A 73 4.69 10.90 13.65
C THR A 73 4.18 12.34 13.59
N GLU A 74 4.63 13.14 12.63
CA GLU A 74 4.10 14.50 12.43
C GLU A 74 2.65 14.51 11.94
N LEU A 75 2.30 13.57 11.05
CA LEU A 75 0.94 13.46 10.53
C LEU A 75 -0.09 13.06 11.59
N ILE A 76 0.30 12.24 12.59
CA ILE A 76 -0.64 11.68 13.58
C ILE A 76 -0.75 12.50 14.85
N ILE A 77 0.28 13.24 15.25
CA ILE A 77 0.23 14.09 16.47
C ILE A 77 -0.88 15.13 16.33
N GLY A 78 -1.71 15.24 17.38
CA GLY A 78 -2.86 16.14 17.44
C GLY A 78 -4.15 15.60 16.82
N LYS A 79 -4.09 14.51 16.05
CA LYS A 79 -5.27 13.85 15.49
C LYS A 79 -5.93 12.93 16.51
N THR A 80 -7.24 12.76 16.37
CA THR A 80 -7.96 11.67 17.06
C THR A 80 -7.59 10.31 16.45
N ILE A 81 -7.83 9.23 17.19
CA ILE A 81 -7.61 7.87 16.71
C ILE A 81 -8.38 7.61 15.40
N ASP A 82 -9.63 8.11 15.30
CA ASP A 82 -10.47 7.91 14.11
C ASP A 82 -9.98 8.71 12.89
N GLU A 83 -9.33 9.85 13.10
CA GLU A 83 -8.66 10.60 12.04
C GLU A 83 -7.33 9.94 11.66
N ALA A 84 -6.56 9.46 12.64
CA ALA A 84 -5.29 8.79 12.40
C ALA A 84 -5.45 7.48 11.60
N LYS A 85 -6.52 6.71 11.85
CA LYS A 85 -6.86 5.50 11.07
C LYS A 85 -7.06 5.74 9.57
N LYS A 86 -7.33 6.97 9.17
CA LYS A 86 -7.55 7.31 7.74
C LYS A 86 -6.26 7.64 7.01
N ILE A 87 -5.14 7.72 7.72
CA ILE A 87 -3.83 7.98 7.13
C ILE A 87 -3.36 6.73 6.42
N THR A 88 -3.05 6.89 5.14
CA THR A 88 -2.62 5.83 4.24
C THR A 88 -1.12 5.92 3.97
N ASN A 89 -0.55 4.85 3.43
CA ASN A 89 0.83 4.88 2.94
C ASN A 89 1.05 5.95 1.85
N LYS A 90 -0.01 6.27 1.09
CA LYS A 90 0.02 7.32 0.08
C LYS A 90 0.17 8.70 0.71
N ASP A 91 -0.54 8.99 1.80
CA ASP A 91 -0.43 10.28 2.49
C ASP A 91 1.00 10.51 3.00
N ILE A 92 1.67 9.46 3.51
CA ILE A 92 3.07 9.50 3.94
C ILE A 92 3.98 9.76 2.75
N ALA A 93 3.79 9.05 1.63
CA ALA A 93 4.60 9.22 0.43
C ALA A 93 4.39 10.60 -0.21
N ASP A 94 3.15 11.08 -0.28
CA ASP A 94 2.79 12.39 -0.86
C ASP A 94 3.39 13.54 -0.03
N TYR A 95 3.39 13.44 1.31
CA TYR A 95 4.04 14.42 2.20
C TYR A 95 5.54 14.54 1.93
N LEU A 96 6.18 13.42 1.61
CA LEU A 96 7.59 13.36 1.24
C LEU A 96 7.88 13.85 -0.19
N GLY A 97 6.84 14.29 -0.94
CA GLY A 97 6.98 14.65 -2.35
C GLY A 97 7.21 13.46 -3.27
N GLY A 98 6.87 12.26 -2.82
CA GLY A 98 7.05 10.97 -3.48
C GLY A 98 8.24 10.17 -2.94
N LEU A 99 8.12 8.85 -3.07
CA LEU A 99 9.19 7.89 -2.81
C LEU A 99 9.56 7.17 -4.11
N PRO A 100 10.82 6.74 -4.28
CA PRO A 100 11.16 5.80 -5.35
C PRO A 100 10.26 4.57 -5.28
N GLN A 101 9.84 4.03 -6.43
CA GLN A 101 8.88 2.92 -6.46
C GLN A 101 9.34 1.73 -5.62
N GLU A 102 10.62 1.38 -5.68
CA GLU A 102 11.23 0.28 -4.92
C GLU A 102 11.34 0.56 -3.42
N LYS A 103 10.95 1.76 -2.98
CA LYS A 103 10.96 2.21 -1.57
C LYS A 103 9.55 2.47 -1.02
N MET A 104 8.50 2.19 -1.79
CA MET A 104 7.11 2.36 -1.35
C MET A 104 6.78 1.50 -0.12
N HIS A 105 7.40 0.32 0.04
CA HIS A 105 7.23 -0.51 1.24
C HIS A 105 7.58 0.21 2.55
N CYS A 106 8.41 1.25 2.54
CA CYS A 106 8.73 2.02 3.74
C CYS A 106 7.52 2.82 4.24
N SER A 107 6.70 3.39 3.34
CA SER A 107 5.45 4.06 3.70
C SER A 107 4.37 3.07 4.14
N VAL A 108 4.29 1.89 3.51
CA VAL A 108 3.39 0.80 3.93
C VAL A 108 3.71 0.34 5.35
N MET A 109 4.99 0.13 5.67
CA MET A 109 5.43 -0.21 7.02
C MET A 109 5.01 0.85 8.06
N GLY A 110 5.05 2.14 7.70
CA GLY A 110 4.57 3.23 8.56
C GLY A 110 3.06 3.12 8.84
N GLN A 111 2.25 2.92 7.81
CA GLN A 111 0.80 2.72 7.94
C GLN A 111 0.49 1.48 8.81
N GLU A 112 1.16 0.37 8.55
CA GLU A 112 0.99 -0.88 9.30
C GLU A 112 1.31 -0.71 10.79
N ALA A 113 2.40 0.01 11.12
CA ALA A 113 2.76 0.31 12.50
C ALA A 113 1.66 1.12 13.22
N LEU A 114 1.10 2.11 12.53
CA LEU A 114 0.00 2.92 13.08
C LEU A 114 -1.25 2.07 13.31
N GLU A 115 -1.65 1.25 12.35
CA GLU A 115 -2.82 0.38 12.46
C GLU A 115 -2.68 -0.60 13.64
N LYS A 116 -1.52 -1.25 13.76
CA LYS A 116 -1.23 -2.18 14.87
C LYS A 116 -1.22 -1.47 16.22
N ALA A 117 -0.60 -0.30 16.33
CA ALA A 117 -0.60 0.46 17.58
C ALA A 117 -2.02 0.88 17.99
N ILE A 118 -2.84 1.33 17.06
CA ILE A 118 -4.23 1.68 17.33
C ILE A 118 -5.07 0.44 17.69
N ALA A 119 -4.88 -0.69 17.01
CA ALA A 119 -5.57 -1.94 17.32
C ALA A 119 -5.25 -2.40 18.75
N GLN A 120 -3.96 -2.37 19.15
CA GLN A 120 -3.54 -2.67 20.49
C GLN A 120 -4.18 -1.75 21.54
N TYR A 121 -4.26 -0.43 21.28
CA TYR A 121 -4.94 0.52 22.17
C TYR A 121 -6.42 0.21 22.37
N LEU A 122 -7.08 -0.31 21.33
CA LEU A 122 -8.49 -0.68 21.36
C LEU A 122 -8.75 -2.05 22.03
N GLY A 123 -7.70 -2.75 22.48
CA GLY A 123 -7.79 -4.04 23.14
C GLY A 123 -7.92 -5.23 22.19
N HIS A 124 -7.62 -5.05 20.91
CA HIS A 124 -7.49 -6.17 19.98
C HIS A 124 -6.15 -6.89 20.27
N GLU A 125 -6.19 -8.20 20.32
CA GLU A 125 -4.95 -8.99 20.42
C GLU A 125 -4.18 -8.83 19.10
N VAL A 126 -3.12 -8.06 19.15
CA VAL A 126 -2.17 -7.94 18.03
C VAL A 126 -1.00 -8.86 18.38
N ALA A 127 -0.75 -9.86 17.54
CA ALA A 127 0.40 -10.72 17.71
C ALA A 127 1.68 -9.88 17.68
N GLN A 128 2.40 -9.86 18.81
CA GLN A 128 3.59 -9.03 19.01
C GLN A 128 4.88 -9.81 18.74
N ASP A 129 4.79 -10.93 18.02
CA ASP A 129 5.94 -11.80 17.77
C ASP A 129 6.92 -11.19 16.76
N ASP A 130 8.14 -11.11 17.23
CA ASP A 130 9.33 -10.45 16.68
C ASP A 130 9.82 -11.04 15.33
N HIS A 131 9.20 -12.08 14.79
CA HIS A 131 9.78 -12.85 13.69
C HIS A 131 8.87 -13.23 12.52
N LEU A 132 7.56 -13.03 12.63
CA LEU A 132 6.65 -13.38 11.51
C LEU A 132 5.54 -12.34 11.43
N HIS A 133 5.31 -11.80 10.25
CA HIS A 133 4.08 -11.08 9.92
C HIS A 133 2.90 -12.03 10.09
N HIS A 134 2.38 -12.18 11.31
CA HIS A 134 1.09 -12.81 11.54
C HIS A 134 -0.01 -11.76 11.33
N GLU A 135 -0.14 -11.25 10.10
CA GLU A 135 -1.45 -10.91 9.63
C GLU A 135 -2.20 -12.23 9.46
N GLU A 136 -3.47 -12.27 9.83
CA GLU A 136 -4.33 -13.41 9.49
C GLU A 136 -4.14 -13.68 7.99
N GLY A 137 -4.07 -14.95 7.59
CA GLY A 137 -3.88 -15.32 6.20
C GLY A 137 -2.78 -16.35 5.96
N LYS A 138 -2.73 -16.85 4.74
CA LYS A 138 -1.75 -17.84 4.29
C LYS A 138 -0.45 -17.14 3.87
N ILE A 139 0.70 -17.60 4.39
CA ILE A 139 2.00 -17.11 3.92
C ILE A 139 2.19 -17.49 2.45
N VAL A 140 2.32 -16.49 1.60
CA VAL A 140 2.58 -16.60 0.16
C VAL A 140 4.06 -16.43 -0.13
N CYS A 141 4.70 -15.42 0.44
CA CYS A 141 6.13 -15.20 0.29
C CYS A 141 6.91 -15.66 1.53
N THR A 142 7.50 -16.84 1.47
CA THR A 142 8.30 -17.39 2.58
C THR A 142 9.61 -16.64 2.84
N CYS A 143 10.17 -15.98 1.82
CA CYS A 143 11.42 -15.21 1.96
C CYS A 143 11.24 -13.98 2.88
N PHE A 144 10.06 -13.36 2.86
CA PHE A 144 9.76 -12.13 3.60
C PHE A 144 8.57 -12.28 4.55
N GLY A 145 8.01 -13.50 4.69
CA GLY A 145 6.89 -13.75 5.60
C GLY A 145 5.58 -13.07 5.20
N VAL A 146 5.39 -12.72 3.92
CA VAL A 146 4.23 -11.93 3.45
C VAL A 146 3.03 -12.83 3.20
N THR A 147 1.88 -12.46 3.77
CA THR A 147 0.61 -13.18 3.65
C THR A 147 -0.19 -12.76 2.42
N ASP A 148 -1.16 -13.58 2.04
CA ASP A 148 -2.10 -13.28 0.97
C ASP A 148 -3.01 -12.08 1.32
N GLU A 149 -3.34 -11.88 2.59
CA GLU A 149 -4.12 -10.73 3.06
C GLU A 149 -3.35 -9.42 2.90
N LEU A 150 -2.07 -9.37 3.29
CA LEU A 150 -1.25 -8.18 3.08
C LEU A 150 -1.09 -7.87 1.59
N ILE A 151 -0.88 -8.90 0.74
CA ILE A 151 -0.80 -8.71 -0.71
C ILE A 151 -2.13 -8.15 -1.23
N ALA A 152 -3.27 -8.74 -0.85
CA ALA A 152 -4.59 -8.28 -1.28
C ALA A 152 -4.87 -6.83 -0.83
N LYS A 153 -4.47 -6.47 0.40
CA LYS A 153 -4.60 -5.12 0.95
C LYS A 153 -3.82 -4.10 0.12
N VAL A 154 -2.52 -4.30 -0.08
CA VAL A 154 -1.69 -3.35 -0.84
C VAL A 154 -2.13 -3.25 -2.30
N VAL A 155 -2.58 -4.35 -2.91
CA VAL A 155 -3.14 -4.36 -4.26
C VAL A 155 -4.38 -3.48 -4.33
N LYS A 156 -5.31 -3.63 -3.39
CA LYS A 156 -6.57 -2.88 -3.34
C LYS A 156 -6.35 -1.40 -3.05
N GLU A 157 -5.56 -1.07 -2.04
CA GLU A 157 -5.33 0.32 -1.61
C GLU A 157 -4.55 1.14 -2.64
N ASN A 158 -3.64 0.50 -3.37
CA ASN A 158 -2.74 1.17 -4.31
C ASN A 158 -3.02 0.85 -5.79
N ASN A 159 -4.10 0.09 -6.08
CA ASN A 159 -4.50 -0.31 -7.44
C ASN A 159 -3.36 -0.99 -8.23
N LEU A 160 -2.63 -1.90 -7.59
CA LEU A 160 -1.47 -2.56 -8.19
C LEU A 160 -1.92 -3.60 -9.22
N ILE A 161 -1.24 -3.66 -10.37
CA ILE A 161 -1.61 -4.51 -11.51
C ILE A 161 -0.57 -5.56 -11.88
N SER A 162 0.58 -5.59 -11.21
CA SER A 162 1.65 -6.55 -11.49
C SER A 162 2.36 -7.02 -10.23
N ALA A 163 2.92 -8.24 -10.28
CA ALA A 163 3.73 -8.77 -9.19
C ALA A 163 4.96 -7.91 -8.86
N GLU A 164 5.52 -7.20 -9.84
CA GLU A 164 6.63 -6.29 -9.64
C GLU A 164 6.22 -5.08 -8.80
N GLN A 165 5.06 -4.50 -9.09
CA GLN A 165 4.51 -3.43 -8.26
C GLN A 165 4.25 -3.92 -6.83
N VAL A 166 3.67 -5.11 -6.65
CA VAL A 166 3.47 -5.70 -5.32
C VAL A 166 4.80 -5.85 -4.58
N THR A 167 5.85 -6.28 -5.27
CA THR A 167 7.22 -6.36 -4.69
C THR A 167 7.67 -5.01 -4.13
N ASN A 168 7.39 -3.93 -4.82
CA ASN A 168 7.77 -2.58 -4.38
C ASN A 168 7.03 -2.11 -3.11
N TYR A 169 5.84 -2.66 -2.85
CA TYR A 169 4.99 -2.28 -1.71
C TYR A 169 5.13 -3.18 -0.48
N CYS A 170 5.33 -4.49 -0.65
CA CYS A 170 5.40 -5.43 0.47
C CYS A 170 6.58 -6.42 0.38
N LYS A 171 7.50 -6.24 -0.54
CA LYS A 171 8.67 -7.10 -0.81
C LYS A 171 8.35 -8.53 -1.29
N ALA A 172 7.08 -8.96 -1.33
CA ALA A 172 6.71 -10.26 -1.86
C ALA A 172 7.17 -10.41 -3.32
N GLY A 173 7.81 -11.52 -3.65
CA GLY A 173 8.38 -11.76 -4.99
C GLY A 173 9.81 -11.24 -5.19
N GLY A 174 10.34 -10.42 -4.27
CA GLY A 174 11.67 -9.81 -4.39
C GLY A 174 12.86 -10.71 -4.00
N GLY A 175 12.60 -11.87 -3.38
CA GLY A 175 13.64 -12.85 -3.01
C GLY A 175 13.83 -13.91 -4.12
N CYS A 176 13.42 -15.14 -3.84
CA CYS A 176 13.56 -16.26 -4.80
C CYS A 176 12.63 -16.18 -6.01
N GLY A 177 11.57 -15.34 -5.95
CA GLY A 177 10.59 -15.15 -7.02
C GLY A 177 9.55 -16.26 -7.17
N GLN A 178 9.60 -17.35 -6.40
CA GLN A 178 8.69 -18.49 -6.53
C GLN A 178 7.22 -18.15 -6.26
N CYS A 179 6.95 -17.13 -5.46
CA CYS A 179 5.60 -16.68 -5.13
C CYS A 179 4.96 -15.77 -6.21
N LYS A 180 5.67 -15.34 -7.25
CA LYS A 180 5.13 -14.43 -8.26
C LYS A 180 3.86 -14.92 -8.94
N PRO A 181 3.71 -16.21 -9.35
CA PRO A 181 2.46 -16.70 -9.93
C PRO A 181 1.27 -16.57 -8.97
N GLU A 182 1.47 -16.87 -7.67
CA GLU A 182 0.42 -16.76 -6.66
C GLU A 182 0.05 -15.29 -6.38
N ILE A 183 1.02 -14.39 -6.43
CA ILE A 183 0.78 -12.93 -6.36
C ILE A 183 -0.10 -12.47 -7.53
N GLU A 184 0.18 -12.93 -8.74
CA GLU A 184 -0.63 -12.60 -9.92
C GLU A 184 -2.06 -13.15 -9.81
N ASP A 185 -2.24 -14.32 -9.19
CA ASP A 185 -3.57 -14.87 -8.91
C ASP A 185 -4.34 -14.02 -7.89
N ILE A 186 -3.66 -13.52 -6.85
CA ILE A 186 -4.25 -12.61 -5.87
C ILE A 186 -4.64 -11.29 -6.53
N ILE A 187 -3.77 -10.70 -7.37
CA ILE A 187 -4.07 -9.48 -8.12
C ILE A 187 -5.35 -9.69 -8.95
N ARG A 188 -5.43 -10.77 -9.74
CA ARG A 188 -6.62 -11.08 -10.56
C ARG A 188 -7.89 -11.22 -9.71
N ARG A 189 -7.78 -11.87 -8.55
CA ARG A 189 -8.90 -12.06 -7.62
C ARG A 189 -9.39 -10.74 -7.04
N VAL A 190 -8.47 -9.89 -6.58
CA VAL A 190 -8.80 -8.58 -6.01
C VAL A 190 -9.41 -7.64 -7.07
N GLN A 191 -8.82 -7.59 -8.26
CA GLN A 191 -9.35 -6.78 -9.37
C GLN A 191 -10.67 -7.33 -9.90
N GLY A 192 -10.84 -8.64 -9.99
CA GLY A 192 -12.10 -9.27 -10.38
C GLY A 192 -13.26 -9.02 -9.41
N THR A 193 -12.98 -8.76 -8.13
CA THR A 193 -14.02 -8.33 -7.16
C THR A 193 -14.40 -6.87 -7.32
N VAL A 194 -13.53 -6.02 -7.90
CA VAL A 194 -13.84 -4.62 -8.22
C VAL A 194 -14.60 -4.52 -9.56
N GLU A 195 -14.41 -5.46 -10.48
CA GLU A 195 -15.05 -5.47 -11.80
C GLU A 195 -16.45 -6.08 -11.82
N THR A 196 -16.94 -6.70 -10.74
CA THR A 196 -18.33 -7.19 -10.67
C THR A 196 -19.36 -6.06 -10.56
N GLU A 197 -18.96 -4.80 -10.41
CA GLU A 197 -19.83 -3.63 -10.59
C GLU A 197 -19.69 -2.95 -11.98
N GLN A 198 -18.68 -3.33 -12.79
CA GLN A 198 -18.55 -2.88 -14.18
C GLN A 198 -18.32 -4.09 -15.08
N ALA A 199 -19.38 -4.51 -15.76
CA ALA A 199 -19.48 -5.69 -16.61
C ALA A 199 -18.18 -6.07 -17.36
N PHE A 200 -17.66 -7.28 -17.08
CA PHE A 200 -16.66 -7.95 -17.87
C PHE A 200 -17.08 -8.01 -19.35
N LYS A 201 -16.53 -7.15 -20.17
CA LYS A 201 -16.32 -7.52 -21.57
C LYS A 201 -15.06 -8.39 -21.60
N LYS A 202 -15.23 -9.72 -21.66
CA LYS A 202 -14.18 -10.62 -22.16
C LYS A 202 -13.52 -9.91 -23.33
N PRO A 203 -12.18 -9.91 -23.48
CA PRO A 203 -11.58 -9.45 -24.73
C PRO A 203 -12.26 -10.26 -25.84
N ALA A 204 -13.02 -9.56 -26.68
CA ALA A 204 -13.72 -10.20 -27.77
C ALA A 204 -12.64 -10.92 -28.59
N LYS A 205 -12.85 -12.21 -28.86
CA LYS A 205 -11.98 -12.93 -29.79
C LYS A 205 -11.74 -12.02 -30.99
N PRO A 206 -10.48 -11.87 -31.44
CA PRO A 206 -10.20 -10.96 -32.56
C PRO A 206 -11.16 -11.31 -33.70
N LEU A 207 -11.92 -10.33 -34.13
CA LEU A 207 -12.92 -10.51 -35.18
C LEU A 207 -12.24 -11.11 -36.41
N THR A 208 -12.84 -12.13 -36.98
CA THR A 208 -12.42 -12.66 -38.28
C THR A 208 -12.54 -11.54 -39.35
N ASN A 209 -11.80 -11.66 -40.43
CA ASN A 209 -11.87 -10.64 -41.51
C ASN A 209 -13.30 -10.45 -42.03
N ILE A 210 -14.10 -11.52 -42.10
CA ILE A 210 -15.51 -11.45 -42.50
C ILE A 210 -16.33 -10.64 -41.47
N GLN A 211 -16.13 -10.85 -40.17
CA GLN A 211 -16.81 -10.10 -39.12
C GLN A 211 -16.42 -8.62 -39.09
N LYS A 212 -15.15 -8.30 -39.40
CA LYS A 212 -14.69 -6.91 -39.55
C LYS A 212 -15.35 -6.23 -40.74
N ILE A 213 -15.44 -6.91 -41.90
CA ILE A 213 -16.10 -6.39 -43.10
C ILE A 213 -17.58 -6.12 -42.83
N ASN A 214 -18.29 -7.08 -42.23
CA ASN A 214 -19.70 -6.90 -41.88
C ASN A 214 -19.94 -5.77 -40.88
N LEU A 215 -19.05 -5.58 -39.89
CA LEU A 215 -19.15 -4.48 -38.94
C LEU A 215 -18.96 -3.12 -39.64
N ILE A 216 -17.95 -3.02 -40.50
CA ILE A 216 -17.70 -1.80 -41.29
C ILE A 216 -18.91 -1.49 -42.19
N GLN A 217 -19.44 -2.49 -42.92
CA GLN A 217 -20.59 -2.32 -43.77
C GLN A 217 -21.83 -1.82 -42.99
N THR A 218 -22.11 -2.46 -41.85
CA THR A 218 -23.23 -2.07 -40.97
C THR A 218 -23.09 -0.66 -40.43
N THR A 219 -21.85 -0.22 -40.10
CA THR A 219 -21.59 1.13 -39.59
C THR A 219 -21.79 2.16 -40.74
N ILE A 220 -21.30 1.86 -41.95
CA ILE A 220 -21.50 2.70 -43.12
C ILE A 220 -22.99 2.88 -43.42
N ASP A 221 -23.73 1.76 -43.43
CA ASP A 221 -25.16 1.79 -43.79
C ASP A 221 -26.02 2.50 -42.73
N ARG A 222 -25.65 2.37 -41.44
CA ARG A 222 -26.44 2.95 -40.35
C ARG A 222 -26.09 4.40 -40.01
N GLU A 223 -24.79 4.76 -40.08
CA GLU A 223 -24.32 6.04 -39.54
C GLU A 223 -23.84 7.02 -40.65
N ILE A 224 -23.29 6.52 -41.73
CA ILE A 224 -22.66 7.35 -42.75
C ILE A 224 -23.62 7.60 -43.93
N ARG A 225 -24.27 6.55 -44.47
CA ARG A 225 -25.15 6.65 -45.63
C ARG A 225 -26.32 7.60 -45.42
N PRO A 226 -27.04 7.60 -44.28
CA PRO A 226 -28.13 8.54 -44.04
C PRO A 226 -27.67 10.01 -44.04
N GLN A 227 -26.43 10.28 -43.59
CA GLN A 227 -25.88 11.64 -43.60
C GLN A 227 -25.50 12.06 -45.02
N MET A 228 -24.96 11.17 -45.80
CA MET A 228 -24.62 11.46 -47.23
C MET A 228 -25.87 11.63 -48.12
N GLU A 229 -26.97 10.94 -47.80
CA GLU A 229 -28.25 11.10 -48.52
C GLU A 229 -29.01 12.37 -48.10
N ALA A 230 -28.72 12.92 -46.91
CA ALA A 230 -29.30 14.18 -46.43
C ALA A 230 -28.59 15.42 -46.99
N ASP A 231 -27.33 15.30 -47.42
CA ASP A 231 -26.50 16.39 -47.93
C ASP A 231 -26.46 16.43 -49.46
N GLY A 232 -27.06 15.52 -50.17
CA GLY A 232 -27.09 15.42 -51.64
C GLY A 232 -28.41 15.62 -52.23
#